data_4fd01e9c69b1d8513a460a2f62b2b236
#
_entry.id   4fd01e9c69b1d8513a460a2f62b2b236
#
_cell.length_a   1.000
_cell.length_b   1.000
_cell.length_c   1.000
_cell.angle_alpha   90.00
_cell.angle_beta   90.00
_cell.angle_gamma   90.00
#
_symmetry.space_group_name_H-M   'P 1'
#
loop_
_entity.id
_entity.type
_entity.pdbx_description
1 polymer ?
#
loop_
_entity_poly.entity_id
_entity_poly.type
_entity_poly.pdbx_seq_one_letter_code
_entity_poly.pdbx_strand_id
1 'polypeptide(L)'
;MTNTDYQSDTIKDITPDPLGARRIVVLVSGSGSNLQALIDAQSHDRLGGGEIVAVISNVADAYGLKRAHEAGIEAVALPHREYDSREAYDGALIKVIERHEPDLIVLAGFMRILTPRFVQRFLGRMLNIHPSLLPAYQGLNTHARALAAGVTSHGCSVHFVTEELDGGPVVLQAELQVSSDDTVETLQEKVRSREHLLYPIAVQWFLEGRLQFSAEGAKMDGHLLPEHGM
;
A
#
# COMPACT_ATOMS: atom_id res chain seq x y z
N MET A 1 37.90 -11.49 20.92
CA MET A 1 38.06 -10.83 19.61
C MET A 1 37.51 -11.80 18.57
N THR A 2 36.25 -11.69 18.24
CA THR A 2 35.62 -12.41 17.13
C THR A 2 34.82 -11.40 16.35
N ASN A 3 35.41 -11.05 15.21
CA ASN A 3 34.86 -10.14 14.21
C ASN A 3 33.70 -10.86 13.52
N THR A 4 32.50 -10.40 13.68
CA THR A 4 31.35 -10.90 12.92
C THR A 4 31.18 -10.00 11.72
N ASP A 5 31.68 -10.46 10.58
CA ASP A 5 31.48 -9.83 9.30
C ASP A 5 29.98 -9.78 8.96
N TYR A 6 29.38 -8.63 9.08
CA TYR A 6 28.09 -8.32 8.46
C TYR A 6 28.33 -8.16 6.96
N GLN A 7 28.10 -9.24 6.22
CA GLN A 7 27.97 -9.13 4.76
C GLN A 7 26.76 -8.26 4.45
N SER A 8 27.00 -7.12 3.84
CA SER A 8 26.01 -6.29 3.20
C SER A 8 25.38 -7.09 2.05
N ASP A 9 24.22 -7.67 2.29
CA ASP A 9 23.39 -8.20 1.20
C ASP A 9 23.03 -7.05 0.27
N THR A 10 23.72 -7.03 -0.84
CA THR A 10 23.52 -6.10 -1.96
C THR A 10 22.05 -6.13 -2.34
N ILE A 11 21.40 -4.97 -2.32
CA ILE A 11 20.10 -4.77 -2.96
C ILE A 11 20.28 -5.24 -4.39
N LYS A 12 19.70 -6.41 -4.72
CA LYS A 12 19.68 -6.90 -6.10
C LYS A 12 18.92 -5.88 -6.92
N ASP A 13 19.56 -5.29 -7.90
CA ASP A 13 18.87 -4.60 -9.00
C ASP A 13 17.87 -5.58 -9.60
N ILE A 14 16.61 -5.43 -9.23
CA ILE A 14 15.51 -6.20 -9.81
C ILE A 14 15.22 -5.56 -11.15
N THR A 15 16.00 -5.93 -12.15
CA THR A 15 15.62 -5.70 -13.54
C THR A 15 14.39 -6.58 -13.81
N PRO A 16 13.27 -5.98 -14.19
CA PRO A 16 12.03 -6.72 -14.43
C PRO A 16 12.22 -7.72 -15.58
N ASP A 17 11.68 -8.93 -15.42
CA ASP A 17 11.51 -9.87 -16.53
C ASP A 17 10.62 -9.20 -17.60
N PRO A 18 11.11 -8.99 -18.81
CA PRO A 18 10.36 -8.25 -19.84
C PRO A 18 9.15 -9.02 -20.42
N LEU A 19 8.86 -10.26 -19.99
CA LEU A 19 7.87 -11.13 -20.60
C LEU A 19 6.87 -11.78 -19.62
N GLY A 20 6.98 -11.57 -18.32
CA GLY A 20 6.06 -12.12 -17.30
C GLY A 20 5.03 -11.09 -16.84
N ALA A 21 3.78 -11.51 -16.59
CA ALA A 21 2.81 -10.66 -15.89
C ALA A 21 3.35 -10.28 -14.50
N ARG A 22 3.31 -8.99 -14.17
CA ARG A 22 3.76 -8.48 -12.87
C ARG A 22 2.78 -8.91 -11.78
N ARG A 23 3.29 -9.56 -10.76
CA ARG A 23 2.49 -10.19 -9.71
C ARG A 23 2.25 -9.26 -8.54
N ILE A 24 0.97 -9.06 -8.20
CA ILE A 24 0.55 -8.18 -7.10
C ILE A 24 -0.09 -9.02 -6.00
N VAL A 25 0.35 -8.83 -4.75
CA VAL A 25 -0.37 -9.29 -3.57
C VAL A 25 -1.01 -8.08 -2.89
N VAL A 26 -2.31 -8.16 -2.58
CA VAL A 26 -3.02 -7.07 -1.90
C VAL A 26 -3.36 -7.47 -0.47
N LEU A 27 -3.02 -6.61 0.49
CA LEU A 27 -3.33 -6.79 1.91
C LEU A 27 -4.53 -5.92 2.29
N VAL A 28 -5.54 -6.52 2.95
CA VAL A 28 -6.77 -5.84 3.36
C VAL A 28 -7.15 -6.20 4.80
N SER A 29 -7.97 -5.36 5.47
CA SER A 29 -8.54 -5.67 6.80
C SER A 29 -10.06 -5.53 6.86
N GLY A 30 -10.70 -4.95 5.85
CA GLY A 30 -12.11 -4.58 5.93
C GLY A 30 -12.86 -4.63 4.60
N SER A 31 -13.55 -3.53 4.26
CA SER A 31 -14.47 -3.46 3.11
C SER A 31 -13.82 -3.73 1.75
N GLY A 32 -12.53 -3.46 1.60
CA GLY A 32 -11.79 -3.68 0.35
C GLY A 32 -12.21 -2.73 -0.78
N SER A 33 -12.61 -1.48 -0.49
CA SER A 33 -13.02 -0.54 -1.54
C SER A 33 -11.85 -0.16 -2.46
N ASN A 34 -10.65 0.05 -1.93
CA ASN A 34 -9.45 0.27 -2.71
C ASN A 34 -9.03 -0.99 -3.50
N LEU A 35 -9.21 -2.18 -2.92
CA LEU A 35 -9.04 -3.43 -3.66
C LEU A 35 -9.98 -3.50 -4.86
N GLN A 36 -11.25 -3.11 -4.72
CA GLN A 36 -12.20 -3.08 -5.83
C GLN A 36 -11.71 -2.18 -6.96
N ALA A 37 -11.21 -0.98 -6.62
CA ALA A 37 -10.67 -0.06 -7.62
C ALA A 37 -9.47 -0.66 -8.39
N LEU A 38 -8.64 -1.45 -7.72
CA LEU A 38 -7.53 -2.16 -8.35
C LEU A 38 -8.03 -3.31 -9.25
N ILE A 39 -9.02 -4.10 -8.80
CA ILE A 39 -9.66 -5.16 -9.60
C ILE A 39 -10.29 -4.56 -10.87
N ASP A 40 -11.01 -3.46 -10.72
CA ASP A 40 -11.63 -2.76 -11.87
C ASP A 40 -10.57 -2.21 -12.83
N ALA A 41 -9.46 -1.69 -12.31
CA ALA A 41 -8.35 -1.23 -13.14
C ALA A 41 -7.68 -2.39 -13.89
N GLN A 42 -7.45 -3.53 -13.23
CA GLN A 42 -6.92 -4.74 -13.88
C GLN A 42 -7.82 -5.22 -14.99
N SER A 43 -9.13 -5.30 -14.79
CA SER A 43 -10.11 -5.76 -15.79
C SER A 43 -10.18 -4.87 -17.05
N HIS A 44 -9.64 -3.64 -16.95
CA HIS A 44 -9.57 -2.67 -18.05
C HIS A 44 -8.14 -2.42 -18.56
N ASP A 45 -7.19 -3.32 -18.26
CA ASP A 45 -5.78 -3.24 -18.65
C ASP A 45 -5.08 -1.92 -18.18
N ARG A 46 -5.48 -1.40 -17.02
CA ARG A 46 -4.96 -0.14 -16.44
C ARG A 46 -4.02 -0.35 -15.25
N LEU A 47 -3.41 -1.53 -15.13
CA LEU A 47 -2.39 -1.82 -14.11
C LEU A 47 -1.02 -2.13 -14.71
N GLY A 48 -0.69 -1.58 -15.90
CA GLY A 48 0.64 -1.75 -16.49
C GLY A 48 1.04 -3.23 -16.72
N GLY A 49 0.08 -4.08 -17.07
CA GLY A 49 0.29 -5.53 -17.23
C GLY A 49 0.36 -6.30 -15.90
N GLY A 50 -0.02 -5.68 -14.78
CA GLY A 50 -0.05 -6.33 -13.48
C GLY A 50 -1.25 -7.24 -13.27
N GLU A 51 -1.03 -8.33 -12.55
CA GLU A 51 -2.03 -9.30 -12.13
C GLU A 51 -2.11 -9.39 -10.61
N ILE A 52 -3.29 -9.20 -10.04
CA ILE A 52 -3.53 -9.46 -8.61
C ILE A 52 -3.64 -10.97 -8.43
N VAL A 53 -2.58 -11.57 -7.93
CA VAL A 53 -2.48 -13.03 -7.79
C VAL A 53 -3.05 -13.54 -6.47
N ALA A 54 -3.07 -12.70 -5.42
CA ALA A 54 -3.69 -13.03 -4.15
C ALA A 54 -4.13 -11.79 -3.38
N VAL A 55 -5.18 -11.96 -2.59
CA VAL A 55 -5.64 -11.01 -1.58
C VAL A 55 -5.56 -11.69 -0.21
N ILE A 56 -4.83 -11.08 0.72
CA ILE A 56 -4.64 -11.62 2.06
C ILE A 56 -5.29 -10.67 3.07
N SER A 57 -6.06 -11.22 4.00
CA SER A 57 -6.67 -10.45 5.09
C SER A 57 -6.27 -10.97 6.45
N ASN A 58 -5.96 -10.05 7.38
CA ASN A 58 -5.76 -10.36 8.80
C ASN A 58 -7.06 -10.50 9.59
N VAL A 59 -8.22 -10.37 8.91
CA VAL A 59 -9.56 -10.52 9.45
C VAL A 59 -10.30 -11.56 8.61
N ALA A 60 -10.79 -12.63 9.25
CA ALA A 60 -11.31 -13.81 8.55
C ALA A 60 -12.57 -13.51 7.69
N ASP A 61 -13.41 -12.59 8.16
CA ASP A 61 -14.68 -12.20 7.53
C ASP A 61 -14.60 -10.84 6.82
N ALA A 62 -13.40 -10.37 6.48
CA ALA A 62 -13.22 -9.13 5.74
C ALA A 62 -13.93 -9.19 4.38
N TYR A 63 -14.76 -8.20 4.08
CA TYR A 63 -15.49 -8.16 2.80
C TYR A 63 -14.58 -8.11 1.57
N GLY A 64 -13.34 -7.59 1.74
CA GLY A 64 -12.31 -7.63 0.70
C GLY A 64 -11.99 -9.05 0.20
N LEU A 65 -12.06 -10.09 1.07
CA LEU A 65 -11.89 -11.48 0.63
C LEU A 65 -13.03 -11.95 -0.27
N LYS A 66 -14.26 -11.50 0.01
CA LYS A 66 -15.41 -11.79 -0.86
C LYS A 66 -15.23 -11.15 -2.24
N ARG A 67 -14.76 -9.91 -2.31
CA ARG A 67 -14.47 -9.23 -3.59
C ARG A 67 -13.42 -9.99 -4.41
N ALA A 68 -12.34 -10.44 -3.75
CA ALA A 68 -11.31 -11.25 -4.41
C ALA A 68 -11.89 -12.54 -5.00
N HIS A 69 -12.67 -13.27 -4.20
CA HIS A 69 -13.32 -14.50 -4.63
C HIS A 69 -14.28 -14.27 -5.83
N GLU A 70 -15.10 -13.22 -5.78
CA GLU A 70 -16.02 -12.84 -6.86
C GLU A 70 -15.28 -12.47 -8.16
N ALA A 71 -14.05 -11.95 -8.04
CA ALA A 71 -13.15 -11.64 -9.17
C ALA A 71 -12.30 -12.83 -9.63
N GLY A 72 -12.44 -14.03 -9.02
CA GLY A 72 -11.61 -15.20 -9.35
C GLY A 72 -10.18 -15.12 -8.84
N ILE A 73 -9.89 -14.22 -7.88
CA ILE A 73 -8.55 -14.02 -7.28
C ILE A 73 -8.44 -14.88 -6.01
N GLU A 74 -7.29 -15.47 -5.78
CA GLU A 74 -7.05 -16.24 -4.55
C GLU A 74 -7.24 -15.36 -3.31
N ALA A 75 -8.13 -15.80 -2.40
CA ALA A 75 -8.49 -15.09 -1.19
C ALA A 75 -8.00 -15.87 0.05
N VAL A 76 -7.05 -15.30 0.78
CA VAL A 76 -6.42 -15.95 1.93
C VAL A 76 -6.78 -15.23 3.22
N ALA A 77 -7.48 -15.91 4.11
CA ALA A 77 -7.68 -15.45 5.49
C ALA A 77 -6.49 -15.90 6.35
N LEU A 78 -5.82 -14.94 7.00
CA LEU A 78 -4.75 -15.16 7.96
C LEU A 78 -5.06 -14.38 9.25
N PRO A 79 -5.95 -14.85 10.12
CA PRO A 79 -6.43 -14.07 11.24
C PRO A 79 -5.32 -13.79 12.25
N HIS A 80 -5.02 -12.52 12.47
CA HIS A 80 -3.91 -12.14 13.36
C HIS A 80 -4.11 -12.53 14.82
N ARG A 81 -5.35 -12.74 15.25
CA ARG A 81 -5.72 -13.15 16.62
C ARG A 81 -5.32 -14.59 16.93
N GLU A 82 -4.94 -15.38 15.94
CA GLU A 82 -4.47 -16.77 16.09
C GLU A 82 -2.97 -16.85 16.39
N TYR A 83 -2.30 -15.72 16.51
CA TYR A 83 -0.85 -15.63 16.74
C TYR A 83 -0.55 -14.93 18.06
N ASP A 84 0.43 -15.45 18.78
CA ASP A 84 0.82 -14.97 20.11
C ASP A 84 1.53 -13.60 20.08
N SER A 85 2.08 -13.22 18.94
CA SER A 85 2.79 -11.93 18.78
C SER A 85 2.68 -11.40 17.37
N ARG A 86 3.02 -10.09 17.21
CA ARG A 86 3.14 -9.44 15.89
C ARG A 86 4.21 -10.11 15.03
N GLU A 87 5.32 -10.47 15.65
CA GLU A 87 6.47 -11.10 15.00
C GLU A 87 6.10 -12.49 14.47
N ALA A 88 5.33 -13.27 15.24
CA ALA A 88 4.84 -14.56 14.81
C ALA A 88 3.86 -14.43 13.63
N TYR A 89 2.93 -13.49 13.72
CA TYR A 89 1.98 -13.19 12.64
C TYR A 89 2.71 -12.75 11.37
N ASP A 90 3.59 -11.75 11.46
CA ASP A 90 4.32 -11.23 10.30
C ASP A 90 5.23 -12.30 9.69
N GLY A 91 5.82 -13.19 10.51
CA GLY A 91 6.56 -14.33 10.01
C GLY A 91 5.71 -15.33 9.21
N ALA A 92 4.44 -15.53 9.59
CA ALA A 92 3.49 -16.32 8.81
C ALA A 92 3.03 -15.58 7.55
N LEU A 93 2.75 -14.28 7.65
CA LEU A 93 2.34 -13.44 6.53
C LEU A 93 3.43 -13.39 5.45
N ILE A 94 4.71 -13.24 5.82
CA ILE A 94 5.85 -13.30 4.88
C ILE A 94 5.80 -14.61 4.07
N LYS A 95 5.65 -15.75 4.77
CA LYS A 95 5.63 -17.06 4.09
C LYS A 95 4.46 -17.22 3.12
N VAL A 96 3.30 -16.65 3.46
CA VAL A 96 2.13 -16.67 2.58
C VAL A 96 2.37 -15.80 1.36
N ILE A 97 2.88 -14.58 1.55
CA ILE A 97 3.19 -13.64 0.46
C ILE A 97 4.23 -14.24 -0.50
N GLU A 98 5.31 -14.81 0.03
CA GLU A 98 6.42 -15.35 -0.76
C GLU A 98 6.00 -16.50 -1.69
N ARG A 99 4.96 -17.27 -1.34
CA ARG A 99 4.42 -18.33 -2.24
C ARG A 99 3.85 -17.78 -3.53
N HIS A 100 3.45 -16.52 -3.52
CA HIS A 100 2.91 -15.85 -4.69
C HIS A 100 3.96 -15.09 -5.50
N GLU A 101 5.22 -15.05 -5.05
CA GLU A 101 6.35 -14.38 -5.72
C GLU A 101 6.00 -12.98 -6.24
N PRO A 102 5.47 -12.06 -5.38
CA PRO A 102 4.99 -10.78 -5.84
C PRO A 102 6.13 -9.84 -6.23
N ASP A 103 5.92 -9.08 -7.30
CA ASP A 103 6.72 -7.90 -7.64
C ASP A 103 6.33 -6.72 -6.75
N LEU A 104 5.05 -6.61 -6.39
CA LEU A 104 4.49 -5.54 -5.59
C LEU A 104 3.53 -6.06 -4.53
N ILE A 105 3.64 -5.50 -3.32
CA ILE A 105 2.67 -5.67 -2.24
C ILE A 105 1.92 -4.34 -2.07
N VAL A 106 0.60 -4.42 -2.09
CA VAL A 106 -0.30 -3.26 -2.00
C VAL A 106 -1.09 -3.33 -0.69
N LEU A 107 -0.94 -2.33 0.18
CA LEU A 107 -1.70 -2.21 1.42
C LEU A 107 -2.97 -1.40 1.14
N ALA A 108 -4.11 -2.08 1.00
CA ALA A 108 -5.39 -1.46 0.66
C ALA A 108 -6.34 -1.43 1.89
N GLY A 109 -6.01 -0.60 2.86
CA GLY A 109 -6.71 -0.55 4.14
C GLY A 109 -6.32 -1.72 5.06
N PHE A 110 -5.05 -2.02 5.13
CA PHE A 110 -4.50 -3.02 6.04
C PHE A 110 -4.21 -2.41 7.41
N MET A 111 -5.05 -2.71 8.40
CA MET A 111 -5.06 -2.06 9.71
C MET A 111 -4.10 -2.71 10.71
N ARG A 112 -2.85 -2.95 10.31
CA ARG A 112 -1.80 -3.46 11.20
C ARG A 112 -0.48 -2.72 10.95
N ILE A 113 0.21 -2.44 12.06
CA ILE A 113 1.59 -1.95 12.00
C ILE A 113 2.50 -3.15 11.76
N LEU A 114 3.20 -3.14 10.64
CA LEU A 114 4.15 -4.17 10.24
C LEU A 114 5.43 -4.08 11.07
N THR A 115 6.05 -5.23 11.34
CA THR A 115 7.33 -5.26 12.05
C THR A 115 8.49 -4.78 11.15
N PRO A 116 9.59 -4.26 11.72
CA PRO A 116 10.77 -3.90 10.94
C PRO A 116 11.28 -5.04 10.06
N ARG A 117 11.25 -6.28 10.56
CA ARG A 117 11.64 -7.48 9.79
C ARG A 117 10.78 -7.65 8.54
N PHE A 118 9.47 -7.44 8.65
CA PHE A 118 8.56 -7.51 7.49
C PHE A 118 8.88 -6.41 6.49
N VAL A 119 9.01 -5.17 6.98
CA VAL A 119 9.29 -4.02 6.13
C VAL A 119 10.60 -4.18 5.39
N GLN A 120 11.69 -4.56 6.08
CA GLN A 120 12.99 -4.80 5.46
C GLN A 120 12.95 -5.90 4.39
N ARG A 121 12.16 -6.96 4.62
CA ARG A 121 12.03 -8.07 3.65
C ARG A 121 11.46 -7.64 2.30
N PHE A 122 10.58 -6.64 2.30
CA PHE A 122 9.87 -6.17 1.11
C PHE A 122 10.13 -4.68 0.81
N LEU A 123 11.18 -4.11 1.37
CA LEU A 123 11.51 -2.70 1.19
C LEU A 123 11.63 -2.34 -0.31
N GLY A 124 11.02 -1.23 -0.69
CA GLY A 124 10.98 -0.76 -2.07
C GLY A 124 9.94 -1.45 -2.96
N ARG A 125 9.22 -2.46 -2.44
CA ARG A 125 8.19 -3.20 -3.15
C ARG A 125 6.83 -3.19 -2.43
N MET A 126 6.58 -2.16 -1.63
CA MET A 126 5.32 -1.99 -0.91
C MET A 126 4.79 -0.58 -1.10
N LEU A 127 3.53 -0.48 -1.50
CA LEU A 127 2.78 0.77 -1.54
C LEU A 127 1.62 0.74 -0.55
N ASN A 128 1.35 1.88 0.08
CA ASN A 128 0.19 2.10 0.93
C ASN A 128 -0.58 3.32 0.46
N ILE A 129 -1.90 3.31 0.66
CA ILE A 129 -2.77 4.48 0.52
C ILE A 129 -3.17 4.97 1.90
N HIS A 130 -2.91 6.25 2.19
CA HIS A 130 -3.23 6.87 3.46
C HIS A 130 -4.22 8.02 3.28
N PRO A 131 -5.31 8.10 4.07
CA PRO A 131 -6.38 9.06 3.87
C PRO A 131 -6.07 10.45 4.47
N SER A 132 -4.91 10.99 4.15
CA SER A 132 -4.52 12.38 4.44
C SER A 132 -3.44 12.87 3.47
N LEU A 133 -3.19 14.18 3.46
CA LEU A 133 -2.03 14.77 2.78
C LEU A 133 -0.80 14.63 3.68
N LEU A 134 -0.04 13.57 3.52
CA LEU A 134 1.18 13.32 4.28
C LEU A 134 2.21 14.45 4.08
N PRO A 135 2.97 14.82 5.12
CA PRO A 135 3.10 14.17 6.43
C PRO A 135 2.01 14.52 7.47
N ALA A 136 1.00 15.29 7.10
CA ALA A 136 -0.08 15.64 8.03
C ALA A 136 -0.96 14.43 8.35
N TYR A 137 -1.38 14.32 9.63
CA TYR A 137 -2.34 13.32 10.11
C TYR A 137 -1.92 11.87 9.88
N GLN A 138 -0.65 11.53 10.07
CA GLN A 138 -0.20 10.13 10.14
C GLN A 138 -1.03 9.34 11.17
N GLY A 139 -1.23 8.03 10.96
CA GLY A 139 -1.97 7.13 11.83
C GLY A 139 -3.48 7.23 11.64
N LEU A 140 -4.23 6.97 12.69
CA LEU A 140 -5.69 6.78 12.65
C LEU A 140 -6.49 8.10 12.76
N ASN A 141 -7.79 8.00 12.45
CA ASN A 141 -8.80 9.06 12.62
C ASN A 141 -8.47 10.36 11.86
N THR A 142 -7.89 10.25 10.68
CA THR A 142 -7.40 11.39 9.88
C THR A 142 -8.48 12.43 9.61
N HIS A 143 -9.67 12.01 9.16
CA HIS A 143 -10.80 12.89 8.84
C HIS A 143 -11.31 13.64 10.06
N ALA A 144 -11.50 12.95 11.20
CA ALA A 144 -11.93 13.59 12.45
C ALA A 144 -10.90 14.60 12.95
N ARG A 145 -9.61 14.29 12.84
CA ARG A 145 -8.51 15.18 13.23
C ARG A 145 -8.42 16.39 12.32
N ALA A 146 -8.60 16.22 11.01
CA ALA A 146 -8.60 17.31 10.03
C ALA A 146 -9.77 18.27 10.26
N LEU A 147 -10.99 17.75 10.46
CA LEU A 147 -12.17 18.56 10.78
C LEU A 147 -12.01 19.31 12.11
N ALA A 148 -11.53 18.63 13.15
CA ALA A 148 -11.27 19.26 14.44
C ALA A 148 -10.21 20.38 14.38
N ALA A 149 -9.25 20.27 13.47
CA ALA A 149 -8.24 21.30 13.22
C ALA A 149 -8.76 22.46 12.34
N GLY A 150 -9.96 22.36 11.79
CA GLY A 150 -10.56 23.41 10.96
C GLY A 150 -9.82 23.67 9.65
N VAL A 151 -9.17 22.65 9.07
CA VAL A 151 -8.42 22.81 7.82
C VAL A 151 -9.37 23.02 6.66
N THR A 152 -8.92 23.78 5.67
CA THR A 152 -9.68 24.06 4.43
C THR A 152 -9.39 23.06 3.32
N SER A 153 -8.32 22.27 3.46
CA SER A 153 -7.96 21.22 2.53
C SER A 153 -7.57 19.92 3.24
N HIS A 154 -7.86 18.79 2.60
CA HIS A 154 -7.56 17.44 3.04
C HIS A 154 -7.38 16.56 1.80
N GLY A 155 -7.10 15.25 1.98
CA GLY A 155 -6.92 14.39 0.82
C GLY A 155 -6.41 13.01 1.14
N CYS A 156 -5.69 12.43 0.20
CA CYS A 156 -5.02 11.13 0.36
C CYS A 156 -3.64 11.14 -0.27
N SER A 157 -2.81 10.20 0.18
CA SER A 157 -1.44 10.03 -0.28
C SER A 157 -1.15 8.57 -0.57
N VAL A 158 -0.55 8.28 -1.71
CA VAL A 158 0.12 7.01 -1.96
C VAL A 158 1.59 7.18 -1.61
N HIS A 159 2.15 6.27 -0.83
CA HIS A 159 3.54 6.31 -0.41
C HIS A 159 4.17 4.93 -0.37
N PHE A 160 5.49 4.85 -0.46
CA PHE A 160 6.21 3.63 -0.15
C PHE A 160 6.15 3.33 1.35
N VAL A 161 6.06 2.06 1.70
CA VAL A 161 6.05 1.63 3.10
C VAL A 161 7.49 1.50 3.60
N THR A 162 7.76 2.15 4.73
CA THR A 162 9.02 2.07 5.49
C THR A 162 8.74 1.65 6.93
N GLU A 163 9.76 1.56 7.78
CA GLU A 163 9.60 1.25 9.20
C GLU A 163 8.88 2.35 9.98
N GLU A 164 8.97 3.59 9.49
CA GLU A 164 8.24 4.72 10.06
C GLU A 164 6.77 4.67 9.62
N LEU A 165 5.85 4.73 10.59
CA LEU A 165 4.42 4.68 10.33
C LEU A 165 3.98 5.87 9.46
N ASP A 166 3.47 5.58 8.27
CA ASP A 166 3.06 6.56 7.26
C ASP A 166 4.15 7.61 6.94
N GLY A 167 5.42 7.29 7.20
CA GLY A 167 6.57 8.18 7.03
C GLY A 167 7.43 7.89 5.79
N GLY A 168 7.07 6.92 4.97
CA GLY A 168 7.82 6.60 3.76
C GLY A 168 7.61 7.62 2.63
N PRO A 169 8.48 7.61 1.60
CA PRO A 169 8.45 8.57 0.50
C PRO A 169 7.10 8.62 -0.20
N VAL A 170 6.53 9.83 -0.29
CA VAL A 170 5.25 10.08 -0.97
C VAL A 170 5.45 9.99 -2.47
N VAL A 171 4.51 9.34 -3.14
CA VAL A 171 4.50 9.10 -4.59
C VAL A 171 3.54 10.05 -5.28
N LEU A 172 2.31 10.10 -4.78
CA LEU A 172 1.21 10.81 -5.42
C LEU A 172 0.21 11.26 -4.35
N GLN A 173 -0.28 12.49 -4.45
CA GLN A 173 -1.32 13.03 -3.58
C GLN A 173 -2.52 13.53 -4.37
N ALA A 174 -3.70 13.44 -3.77
CA ALA A 174 -4.87 14.18 -4.24
C ALA A 174 -5.41 15.04 -3.11
N GLU A 175 -5.43 16.33 -3.38
CA GLU A 175 -6.04 17.34 -2.51
C GLU A 175 -7.51 17.54 -2.86
N LEU A 176 -8.32 17.83 -1.85
CA LEU A 176 -9.71 18.26 -1.97
C LEU A 176 -10.05 19.34 -0.94
N GLN A 177 -11.02 20.18 -1.28
CA GLN A 177 -11.50 21.21 -0.38
C GLN A 177 -12.43 20.60 0.69
N VAL A 178 -12.21 20.99 1.95
CA VAL A 178 -13.09 20.69 3.07
C VAL A 178 -14.16 21.78 3.17
N SER A 179 -15.42 21.37 3.13
CA SER A 179 -16.56 22.29 3.33
C SER A 179 -16.86 22.47 4.81
N SER A 180 -17.39 23.62 5.17
CA SER A 180 -17.92 23.88 6.53
C SER A 180 -18.98 22.89 6.97
N ASP A 181 -19.67 22.27 6.01
CA ASP A 181 -20.78 21.34 6.25
C ASP A 181 -20.32 19.86 6.24
N ASP A 182 -19.01 19.63 6.05
CA ASP A 182 -18.51 18.26 6.04
C ASP A 182 -18.57 17.62 7.42
N THR A 183 -19.10 16.41 7.44
CA THR A 183 -18.98 15.48 8.56
C THR A 183 -17.80 14.53 8.32
N VAL A 184 -17.44 13.71 9.31
CA VAL A 184 -16.40 12.68 9.15
C VAL A 184 -16.75 11.74 8.00
N GLU A 185 -18.02 11.36 7.88
CA GLU A 185 -18.53 10.43 6.86
C GLU A 185 -18.46 11.04 5.45
N THR A 186 -18.92 12.30 5.30
CA THR A 186 -18.89 12.96 3.98
C THR A 186 -17.47 13.21 3.52
N LEU A 187 -16.59 13.65 4.43
CA LEU A 187 -15.17 13.85 4.12
C LEU A 187 -14.48 12.53 3.77
N GLN A 188 -14.78 11.45 4.50
CA GLN A 188 -14.26 10.11 4.21
C GLN A 188 -14.69 9.64 2.81
N GLU A 189 -15.93 9.88 2.41
CA GLU A 189 -16.41 9.49 1.08
C GLU A 189 -15.75 10.29 -0.05
N LYS A 190 -15.58 11.60 0.14
CA LYS A 190 -14.84 12.46 -0.77
C LYS A 190 -13.39 11.97 -0.95
N VAL A 191 -12.69 11.70 0.15
CA VAL A 191 -11.31 11.21 0.12
C VAL A 191 -11.25 9.84 -0.56
N ARG A 192 -12.13 8.91 -0.20
CA ARG A 192 -12.21 7.58 -0.80
C ARG A 192 -12.37 7.62 -2.32
N SER A 193 -13.18 8.56 -2.83
CA SER A 193 -13.33 8.72 -4.27
C SER A 193 -12.02 9.10 -4.97
N ARG A 194 -11.13 9.86 -4.28
CA ARG A 194 -9.80 10.20 -4.77
C ARG A 194 -8.83 9.02 -4.66
N GLU A 195 -8.88 8.28 -3.56
CA GLU A 195 -8.08 7.06 -3.38
C GLU A 195 -8.29 6.07 -4.53
N HIS A 196 -9.54 5.84 -4.92
CA HIS A 196 -9.90 4.91 -5.98
C HIS A 196 -9.35 5.33 -7.36
N LEU A 197 -9.06 6.61 -7.57
CA LEU A 197 -8.42 7.12 -8.78
C LEU A 197 -6.90 7.04 -8.70
N LEU A 198 -6.33 7.46 -7.57
CA LEU A 198 -4.88 7.57 -7.41
C LEU A 198 -4.18 6.22 -7.30
N TYR A 199 -4.77 5.30 -6.53
CA TYR A 199 -4.05 4.10 -6.17
C TYR A 199 -3.74 3.22 -7.39
N PRO A 200 -4.69 2.96 -8.32
CA PRO A 200 -4.38 2.25 -9.56
C PRO A 200 -3.28 2.91 -10.40
N ILE A 201 -3.25 4.26 -10.44
CA ILE A 201 -2.23 5.01 -11.19
C ILE A 201 -0.82 4.76 -10.60
N ALA A 202 -0.68 4.87 -9.29
CA ALA A 202 0.61 4.63 -8.62
C ALA A 202 1.08 3.17 -8.80
N VAL A 203 0.16 2.21 -8.70
CA VAL A 203 0.44 0.79 -8.95
C VAL A 203 0.87 0.59 -10.39
N GLN A 204 0.18 1.17 -11.37
CA GLN A 204 0.56 1.13 -12.78
C GLN A 204 1.99 1.64 -13.00
N TRP A 205 2.32 2.82 -12.48
CA TRP A 205 3.66 3.40 -12.63
C TRP A 205 4.77 2.52 -12.06
N PHE A 206 4.49 1.87 -10.92
CA PHE A 206 5.44 0.92 -10.33
C PHE A 206 5.66 -0.29 -11.24
N LEU A 207 4.59 -0.88 -11.74
CA LEU A 207 4.65 -2.08 -12.59
C LEU A 207 5.24 -1.80 -13.98
N GLU A 208 5.09 -0.58 -14.47
CA GLU A 208 5.77 -0.11 -15.69
C GLU A 208 7.28 0.16 -15.46
N GLY A 209 7.76 0.07 -14.21
CA GLY A 209 9.15 0.34 -13.86
C GLY A 209 9.51 1.83 -13.80
N ARG A 210 8.53 2.70 -13.94
CA ARG A 210 8.67 4.17 -13.91
C ARG A 210 8.83 4.70 -12.50
N LEU A 211 8.07 4.14 -11.56
CA LEU A 211 8.12 4.48 -10.14
C LEU A 211 9.10 3.55 -9.41
N GLN A 212 10.06 4.11 -8.70
CA GLN A 212 11.09 3.38 -7.98
C GLN A 212 11.31 3.96 -6.59
N PHE A 213 11.62 3.08 -5.63
CA PHE A 213 12.11 3.45 -4.31
C PHE A 213 13.63 3.64 -4.34
N SER A 214 14.13 4.67 -3.67
CA SER A 214 15.56 4.85 -3.45
C SER A 214 15.84 5.34 -2.03
N ALA A 215 17.08 5.30 -1.60
CA ALA A 215 17.52 5.83 -0.31
C ALA A 215 17.28 7.35 -0.17
N GLU A 216 17.19 8.06 -1.29
CA GLU A 216 16.93 9.51 -1.34
C GLU A 216 15.44 9.85 -1.34
N GLY A 217 14.55 8.88 -1.65
CA GLY A 217 13.11 9.08 -1.78
C GLY A 217 12.51 8.30 -2.95
N ALA A 218 11.28 8.64 -3.33
CA ALA A 218 10.64 8.08 -4.52
C ALA A 218 11.17 8.72 -5.80
N LYS A 219 11.36 7.92 -6.86
CA LYS A 219 11.78 8.40 -8.17
C LYS A 219 10.74 8.05 -9.21
N MET A 220 10.45 9.00 -10.12
CA MET A 220 9.62 8.81 -11.29
C MET A 220 10.47 9.02 -12.54
N ASP A 221 10.51 8.03 -13.44
CA ASP A 221 11.30 8.05 -14.67
C ASP A 221 12.78 8.44 -14.41
N GLY A 222 13.35 7.94 -13.29
CA GLY A 222 14.72 8.20 -12.85
C GLY A 222 14.95 9.53 -12.10
N HIS A 223 13.94 10.39 -12.00
CA HIS A 223 14.03 11.69 -11.32
C HIS A 223 13.41 11.62 -9.92
N LEU A 224 14.11 12.19 -8.92
CA LEU A 224 13.61 12.28 -7.55
C LEU A 224 12.31 13.10 -7.52
N LEU A 225 11.28 12.54 -6.90
CA LEU A 225 10.03 13.26 -6.67
C LEU A 225 10.18 14.30 -5.54
N PRO A 226 9.38 15.38 -5.58
CA PRO A 226 9.26 16.28 -4.43
C PRO A 226 8.83 15.55 -3.16
N GLU A 227 9.03 16.17 -2.00
CA GLU A 227 8.64 15.60 -0.69
C GLU A 227 7.16 15.18 -0.63
N HIS A 228 6.30 15.89 -1.33
CA HIS A 228 4.86 15.62 -1.38
C HIS A 228 4.43 14.79 -2.59
N GLY A 229 5.38 14.22 -3.33
CA GLY A 229 5.10 13.45 -4.54
C GLY A 229 4.63 14.32 -5.72
N MET A 230 3.77 13.72 -6.54
CA MET A 230 3.11 14.40 -7.70
C MET A 230 1.68 14.77 -7.34
#